data_e856bdb4e34c829ef51b6bc9e44b5cb2
#
_entry.id   e856bdb4e34c829ef51b6bc9e44b5cb2
#
_cell.length_a   1.000
_cell.length_b   1.000
_cell.length_c   1.000
_cell.angle_alpha   90.00
_cell.angle_beta   90.00
_cell.angle_gamma   90.00
#
_symmetry.space_group_name_H-M   'P 1'
#
loop_
_entity.id
_entity.type
_entity.pdbx_description
1 polymer ?
#
loop_
_entity_poly.entity_id
_entity_poly.type
_entity_poly.pdbx_seq_one_letter_code
_entity_poly.pdbx_strand_id
1 'polypeptide(L)'
;MESEIQRITEQLANRNTEHEKLATFRENLQTTYEDLISKKETVTYYDFSYGLLRDGGVKAEIIKKYLPLINQQVNRYLQMMDFYINFQLDEEFNETVESPIHEDFSYASFSEGEKMRIDLALLFTWREVARFKNSVNTNLLIICLLYTSDAADE
;
A
#
# COMPACT_ATOMS: atom_id res chain seq x y z
N MET A 1 -45.02 -50.63 -44.50
CA MET A 1 -43.54 -50.73 -44.59
C MET A 1 -42.90 -49.34 -44.89
N GLU A 2 -43.29 -48.62 -45.92
CA GLU A 2 -42.71 -47.28 -46.22
C GLU A 2 -42.88 -46.27 -45.10
N SER A 3 -44.04 -46.18 -44.48
CA SER A 3 -44.29 -45.24 -43.37
C SER A 3 -43.44 -45.50 -42.11
N GLU A 4 -43.08 -46.74 -41.88
CA GLU A 4 -42.23 -47.17 -40.73
C GLU A 4 -40.76 -46.81 -40.98
N ILE A 5 -40.31 -46.99 -42.21
CA ILE A 5 -38.95 -46.59 -42.65
C ILE A 5 -38.80 -45.07 -42.55
N GLN A 6 -39.80 -44.32 -42.97
CA GLN A 6 -39.79 -42.85 -42.91
C GLN A 6 -39.73 -42.34 -41.47
N ARG A 7 -40.50 -42.91 -40.56
CA ARG A 7 -40.49 -42.60 -39.11
C ARG A 7 -39.15 -42.89 -38.48
N ILE A 8 -38.52 -44.03 -38.78
CA ILE A 8 -37.20 -44.40 -38.23
C ILE A 8 -36.11 -43.45 -38.80
N THR A 9 -36.18 -43.06 -40.06
CA THR A 9 -35.27 -42.15 -40.68
C THR A 9 -35.32 -40.75 -40.02
N GLU A 10 -36.53 -40.25 -39.74
CA GLU A 10 -36.71 -38.97 -39.01
C GLU A 10 -36.17 -39.04 -37.56
N GLN A 11 -36.41 -40.14 -36.88
CA GLN A 11 -35.87 -40.35 -35.52
C GLN A 11 -34.33 -40.43 -35.50
N LEU A 12 -33.74 -41.06 -36.52
CA LEU A 12 -32.28 -41.10 -36.68
C LEU A 12 -31.68 -39.73 -36.99
N ALA A 13 -32.32 -38.95 -37.86
CA ALA A 13 -31.89 -37.58 -38.19
C ALA A 13 -31.96 -36.68 -36.92
N ASN A 14 -33.03 -36.75 -36.15
CA ASN A 14 -33.18 -36.01 -34.91
C ASN A 14 -32.10 -36.40 -33.87
N ARG A 15 -31.82 -37.67 -33.71
CA ARG A 15 -30.75 -38.16 -32.82
C ARG A 15 -29.38 -37.66 -33.24
N ASN A 16 -29.08 -37.63 -34.53
CA ASN A 16 -27.82 -37.13 -35.01
C ASN A 16 -27.66 -35.63 -34.73
N THR A 17 -28.69 -34.82 -34.93
CA THR A 17 -28.67 -33.39 -34.60
C THR A 17 -28.52 -33.13 -33.09
N GLU A 18 -29.12 -33.99 -32.25
CA GLU A 18 -28.91 -33.89 -30.79
C GLU A 18 -27.53 -34.30 -30.38
N HIS A 19 -26.93 -35.32 -30.99
CA HIS A 19 -25.54 -35.68 -30.74
C HIS A 19 -24.55 -34.59 -31.16
N GLU A 20 -24.75 -33.93 -32.27
CA GLU A 20 -23.97 -32.76 -32.69
C GLU A 20 -24.07 -31.59 -31.71
N LYS A 21 -25.28 -31.28 -31.26
CA LYS A 21 -25.48 -30.25 -30.22
C LYS A 21 -24.76 -30.61 -28.90
N LEU A 22 -24.84 -31.86 -28.49
CA LEU A 22 -24.13 -32.32 -27.30
C LEU A 22 -22.62 -32.22 -27.45
N ALA A 23 -22.08 -32.53 -28.63
CA ALA A 23 -20.63 -32.37 -28.88
C ALA A 23 -20.22 -30.92 -28.79
N THR A 24 -20.99 -30.01 -29.44
CA THR A 24 -20.74 -28.56 -29.36
C THR A 24 -20.84 -28.02 -27.94
N PHE A 25 -21.82 -28.45 -27.17
CA PHE A 25 -21.95 -28.03 -25.75
C PHE A 25 -20.78 -28.52 -24.89
N ARG A 26 -20.29 -29.74 -25.13
CA ARG A 26 -19.11 -30.26 -24.43
C ARG A 26 -17.86 -29.48 -24.75
N GLU A 27 -17.65 -29.13 -25.99
CA GLU A 27 -16.52 -28.31 -26.44
C GLU A 27 -16.59 -26.91 -25.81
N ASN A 28 -17.74 -26.25 -25.87
CA ASN A 28 -17.96 -24.95 -25.26
C ASN A 28 -17.76 -24.99 -23.73
N LEU A 29 -18.19 -26.05 -23.08
CA LEU A 29 -18.00 -26.24 -21.63
C LEU A 29 -16.52 -26.40 -21.32
N GLN A 30 -15.80 -27.19 -22.10
CA GLN A 30 -14.36 -27.40 -21.91
C GLN A 30 -13.60 -26.08 -22.09
N THR A 31 -13.85 -25.34 -23.15
CA THR A 31 -13.18 -24.06 -23.42
C THR A 31 -13.50 -23.02 -22.34
N THR A 32 -14.76 -22.97 -21.90
CA THR A 32 -15.17 -22.05 -20.82
C THR A 32 -14.52 -22.43 -19.50
N TYR A 33 -14.37 -23.71 -19.22
CA TYR A 33 -13.71 -24.19 -18.00
C TYR A 33 -12.21 -23.85 -18.00
N GLU A 34 -11.53 -24.03 -19.11
CA GLU A 34 -10.11 -23.67 -19.28
C GLU A 34 -9.90 -22.16 -19.12
N ASP A 35 -10.77 -21.34 -19.72
CA ASP A 35 -10.76 -19.89 -19.58
C ASP A 35 -11.01 -19.46 -18.13
N LEU A 36 -11.92 -20.11 -17.44
CA LEU A 36 -12.21 -19.86 -16.03
C LEU A 36 -10.97 -20.15 -15.16
N ILE A 37 -10.27 -21.27 -15.39
CA ILE A 37 -9.04 -21.61 -14.65
C ILE A 37 -7.98 -20.54 -14.87
N SER A 38 -7.72 -20.18 -16.12
CA SER A 38 -6.73 -19.17 -16.48
C SER A 38 -7.03 -17.80 -15.85
N LYS A 39 -8.30 -17.38 -15.88
CA LYS A 39 -8.73 -16.13 -15.22
C LYS A 39 -8.57 -16.20 -13.70
N LYS A 40 -8.88 -17.34 -13.10
CA LYS A 40 -8.76 -17.55 -11.67
C LYS A 40 -7.29 -17.48 -11.20
N GLU A 41 -6.38 -18.09 -11.95
CA GLU A 41 -4.94 -17.98 -11.71
C GLU A 41 -4.47 -16.53 -11.83
N THR A 42 -4.93 -15.81 -12.85
CA THR A 42 -4.61 -14.39 -13.06
C THR A 42 -5.08 -13.53 -11.90
N VAL A 43 -6.32 -13.71 -11.43
CA VAL A 43 -6.86 -13.00 -10.25
C VAL A 43 -6.04 -13.30 -9.01
N THR A 44 -5.71 -14.57 -8.76
CA THR A 44 -4.87 -14.96 -7.61
C THR A 44 -3.49 -14.26 -7.65
N TYR A 45 -2.90 -14.15 -8.84
CA TYR A 45 -1.63 -13.45 -9.01
C TYR A 45 -1.75 -11.94 -8.74
N TYR A 46 -2.84 -11.32 -9.19
CA TYR A 46 -3.09 -9.90 -8.90
C TYR A 46 -3.36 -9.66 -7.42
N ASP A 47 -4.14 -10.52 -6.77
CA ASP A 47 -4.42 -10.41 -5.33
C ASP A 47 -3.14 -10.54 -4.50
N PHE A 48 -2.27 -11.48 -4.86
CA PHE A 48 -0.95 -11.61 -4.23
C PHE A 48 -0.09 -10.35 -4.44
N SER A 49 -0.01 -9.87 -5.68
CA SER A 49 0.76 -8.67 -6.02
C SER A 49 0.22 -7.44 -5.30
N TYR A 50 -1.09 -7.29 -5.25
CA TYR A 50 -1.75 -6.23 -4.49
C TYR A 50 -1.43 -6.31 -2.99
N GLY A 51 -1.48 -7.50 -2.41
CA GLY A 51 -1.12 -7.73 -1.00
C GLY A 51 0.32 -7.31 -0.68
N LEU A 52 1.26 -7.51 -1.62
CA LEU A 52 2.64 -7.08 -1.46
C LEU A 52 2.83 -5.57 -1.60
N LEU A 53 2.06 -4.93 -2.48
CA LEU A 53 2.24 -3.51 -2.83
C LEU A 53 1.43 -2.55 -1.93
N ARG A 54 0.43 -3.05 -1.22
CA ARG A 54 -0.34 -2.23 -0.27
C ARG A 54 0.55 -1.75 0.89
N ASP A 55 0.09 -0.75 1.62
CA ASP A 55 0.88 -0.07 2.66
C ASP A 55 1.36 -0.99 3.79
N GLY A 56 0.57 -2.00 4.18
CA GLY A 56 1.00 -3.05 5.14
C GLY A 56 1.82 -4.20 4.55
N GLY A 57 2.27 -4.12 3.27
CA GLY A 57 3.05 -5.16 2.59
C GLY A 57 4.57 -4.96 2.71
N VAL A 58 5.28 -5.17 1.61
CA VAL A 58 6.75 -5.05 1.55
C VAL A 58 7.26 -3.68 1.99
N LYS A 59 6.47 -2.61 1.74
CA LYS A 59 6.84 -1.26 2.18
C LYS A 59 6.96 -1.17 3.71
N ALA A 60 5.97 -1.69 4.44
CA ALA A 60 5.97 -1.70 5.91
C ALA A 60 7.17 -2.49 6.46
N GLU A 61 7.48 -3.65 5.87
CA GLU A 61 8.64 -4.44 6.28
C GLU A 61 9.98 -3.71 6.06
N ILE A 62 10.07 -2.92 4.97
CA ILE A 62 11.25 -2.09 4.74
C ILE A 62 11.31 -0.95 5.75
N ILE A 63 10.20 -0.27 5.99
CA ILE A 63 10.10 0.85 6.92
C ILE A 63 10.47 0.39 8.32
N LYS A 64 9.92 -0.74 8.78
CA LYS A 64 10.19 -1.35 10.08
C LYS A 64 11.69 -1.48 10.40
N LYS A 65 12.51 -1.79 9.40
CA LYS A 65 13.96 -1.88 9.58
C LYS A 65 14.63 -0.53 9.88
N TYR A 66 14.03 0.57 9.39
CA TYR A 66 14.59 1.91 9.55
C TYR A 66 13.93 2.69 10.69
N LEU A 67 12.77 2.27 11.19
CA LEU A 67 12.05 2.94 12.27
C LEU A 67 12.90 3.21 13.52
N PRO A 68 13.67 2.25 14.05
CA PRO A 68 14.51 2.53 15.21
C PRO A 68 15.53 3.63 14.95
N LEU A 69 16.13 3.64 13.75
CA LEU A 69 17.08 4.68 13.34
C LEU A 69 16.37 6.03 13.14
N ILE A 70 15.19 6.04 12.50
CA ILE A 70 14.38 7.23 12.31
C ILE A 70 14.03 7.85 13.66
N ASN A 71 13.44 7.06 14.56
CA ASN A 71 13.01 7.51 15.88
C ASN A 71 14.20 8.03 16.72
N GLN A 72 15.33 7.37 16.66
CA GLN A 72 16.55 7.83 17.32
C GLN A 72 17.02 9.18 16.75
N GLN A 73 17.05 9.34 15.43
CA GLN A 73 17.55 10.58 14.81
C GLN A 73 16.58 11.75 15.02
N VAL A 74 15.27 11.53 14.94
CA VAL A 74 14.27 12.57 15.22
C VAL A 74 14.46 13.11 16.62
N ASN A 75 14.52 12.24 17.62
CA ASN A 75 14.70 12.65 19.03
C ASN A 75 16.04 13.35 19.25
N ARG A 76 17.10 12.94 18.55
CA ARG A 76 18.38 13.63 18.60
C ARG A 76 18.29 15.06 18.05
N TYR A 77 17.61 15.28 16.92
CA TYR A 77 17.43 16.62 16.36
C TYR A 77 16.53 17.47 17.25
N LEU A 78 15.48 16.91 17.85
CA LEU A 78 14.63 17.61 18.81
C LEU A 78 15.44 18.08 20.02
N GLN A 79 16.29 17.23 20.59
CA GLN A 79 17.20 17.61 21.68
C GLN A 79 18.18 18.72 21.28
N MET A 80 18.71 18.71 20.04
CA MET A 80 19.58 19.77 19.54
C MET A 80 18.87 21.12 19.36
N MET A 81 17.55 21.11 19.28
CA MET A 81 16.69 22.30 19.22
C MET A 81 16.09 22.67 20.59
N ASP A 82 16.65 22.15 21.67
CA ASP A 82 16.18 22.35 23.05
C ASP A 82 14.71 21.95 23.25
N PHE A 83 14.27 20.88 22.56
CA PHE A 83 12.91 20.38 22.64
C PHE A 83 12.90 18.92 23.14
N TYR A 84 12.64 18.76 24.43
CA TYR A 84 12.80 17.51 25.15
C TYR A 84 11.48 16.73 25.26
N ILE A 85 11.09 16.14 24.15
CA ILE A 85 9.96 15.20 24.05
C ILE A 85 10.48 13.84 23.57
N ASN A 86 9.70 12.78 23.77
CA ASN A 86 9.94 11.49 23.14
C ASN A 86 8.95 11.31 21.98
N PHE A 87 9.44 11.53 20.78
CA PHE A 87 8.68 11.38 19.56
C PHE A 87 8.93 10.01 18.94
N GLN A 88 7.88 9.28 18.58
CA GLN A 88 7.96 7.97 17.96
C GLN A 88 7.01 7.88 16.77
N LEU A 89 7.48 7.24 15.71
CA LEU A 89 6.67 6.82 14.56
C LEU A 89 6.52 5.30 14.61
N ASP A 90 5.32 4.83 14.27
CA ASP A 90 5.05 3.41 14.03
C ASP A 90 5.23 3.00 12.55
N GLU A 91 4.90 1.76 12.22
CA GLU A 91 5.05 1.19 10.87
C GLU A 91 4.10 1.84 9.85
N GLU A 92 2.99 2.41 10.28
CA GLU A 92 2.00 3.14 9.49
C GLU A 92 2.27 4.67 9.46
N PHE A 93 3.38 5.13 10.07
CA PHE A 93 3.73 6.55 10.26
C PHE A 93 2.75 7.32 11.14
N ASN A 94 2.03 6.64 12.05
CA ASN A 94 1.33 7.35 13.10
C ASN A 94 2.34 7.85 14.13
N GLU A 95 2.16 9.08 14.57
CA GLU A 95 2.99 9.69 15.59
C GLU A 95 2.46 9.37 17.00
N THR A 96 3.38 9.05 17.87
CA THR A 96 3.15 9.00 19.31
C THR A 96 4.13 9.94 19.99
N VAL A 97 3.63 10.81 20.84
CA VAL A 97 4.44 11.77 21.57
C VAL A 97 4.26 11.55 23.08
N GLU A 98 5.35 11.27 23.74
CA GLU A 98 5.39 11.20 25.20
C GLU A 98 6.09 12.44 25.74
N SER A 99 5.41 13.17 26.59
CA SER A 99 5.96 14.32 27.30
C SER A 99 6.18 13.95 28.77
N PRO A 100 7.29 14.37 29.39
CA PRO A 100 7.52 14.13 30.80
C PRO A 100 6.48 14.80 31.75
N ILE A 101 5.67 15.71 31.18
CA ILE A 101 4.77 16.57 31.94
C ILE A 101 3.29 16.22 31.74
N HIS A 102 2.94 15.55 30.62
CA HIS A 102 1.54 15.28 30.24
C HIS A 102 1.37 13.84 29.75
N GLU A 103 0.39 13.12 30.30
CA GLU A 103 0.13 11.71 29.98
C GLU A 103 -0.59 11.50 28.64
N ASP A 104 -1.38 12.48 28.14
CA ASP A 104 -2.12 12.41 26.89
C ASP A 104 -1.76 13.59 25.99
N PHE A 105 -0.62 13.53 25.31
CA PHE A 105 -0.17 14.58 24.41
C PHE A 105 -0.20 14.10 22.97
N SER A 106 -0.90 14.85 22.11
CA SER A 106 -0.91 14.59 20.68
C SER A 106 -0.22 15.71 19.91
N TYR A 107 0.18 15.47 18.67
CA TYR A 107 0.77 16.48 17.81
C TYR A 107 -0.10 17.75 17.69
N ALA A 108 -1.43 17.60 17.71
CA ALA A 108 -2.37 18.73 17.66
C ALA A 108 -2.27 19.68 18.87
N SER A 109 -1.72 19.21 19.99
CA SER A 109 -1.62 19.99 21.24
C SER A 109 -0.41 20.94 21.26
N PHE A 110 0.50 20.82 20.30
CA PHE A 110 1.68 21.67 20.18
C PHE A 110 1.36 23.04 19.58
N SER A 111 2.08 24.06 20.05
CA SER A 111 2.12 25.36 19.39
C SER A 111 2.75 25.24 17.99
N GLU A 112 2.48 26.20 17.11
CA GLU A 112 3.03 26.20 15.76
C GLU A 112 4.58 26.19 15.74
N GLY A 113 5.21 26.88 16.71
CA GLY A 113 6.68 26.86 16.84
C GLY A 113 7.23 25.48 17.27
N GLU A 114 6.51 24.74 18.10
CA GLU A 114 6.86 23.38 18.49
C GLU A 114 6.64 22.38 17.35
N LYS A 115 5.52 22.49 16.63
CA LYS A 115 5.27 21.71 15.41
C LYS A 115 6.38 21.91 14.38
N MET A 116 6.81 23.17 14.17
CA MET A 116 7.92 23.47 13.25
C MET A 116 9.22 22.79 13.66
N ARG A 117 9.54 22.67 14.96
CA ARG A 117 10.72 21.92 15.43
C ARG A 117 10.61 20.44 15.10
N ILE A 118 9.41 19.85 15.26
CA ILE A 118 9.17 18.44 14.89
C ILE A 118 9.35 18.26 13.37
N ASP A 119 8.76 19.14 12.56
CA ASP A 119 8.86 19.08 11.10
C ASP A 119 10.31 19.20 10.61
N LEU A 120 11.10 20.11 11.22
CA LEU A 120 12.53 20.24 10.93
C LEU A 120 13.32 19.00 11.37
N ALA A 121 13.03 18.44 12.52
CA ALA A 121 13.65 17.21 13.00
C ALA A 121 13.38 16.04 12.05
N LEU A 122 12.15 15.90 11.58
CA LEU A 122 11.75 14.91 10.57
C LEU A 122 12.48 15.15 9.25
N LEU A 123 12.52 16.39 8.75
CA LEU A 123 13.21 16.75 7.50
C LEU A 123 14.70 16.36 7.55
N PHE A 124 15.40 16.71 8.62
CA PHE A 124 16.81 16.35 8.79
C PHE A 124 17.01 14.86 8.94
N THR A 125 16.12 14.18 9.63
CA THR A 125 16.13 12.71 9.76
C THR A 125 15.98 12.03 8.42
N TRP A 126 15.01 12.45 7.60
CA TRP A 126 14.82 11.89 6.26
C TRP A 126 16.04 12.11 5.36
N ARG A 127 16.69 13.25 5.48
CA ARG A 127 17.94 13.52 4.77
C ARG A 127 19.04 12.55 5.17
N GLU A 128 19.22 12.28 6.47
CA GLU A 128 20.21 11.31 6.96
C GLU A 128 19.89 9.89 6.50
N VAL A 129 18.64 9.47 6.58
CA VAL A 129 18.20 8.14 6.10
C VAL A 129 18.45 8.00 4.60
N ALA A 130 18.16 9.02 3.80
CA ALA A 130 18.43 9.03 2.36
C ALA A 130 19.94 8.94 2.07
N ARG A 131 20.75 9.60 2.85
CA ARG A 131 22.21 9.54 2.74
C ARG A 131 22.75 8.14 3.01
N PHE A 132 22.27 7.47 4.05
CA PHE A 132 22.65 6.10 4.36
C PHE A 132 22.29 5.11 3.26
N LYS A 133 21.14 5.30 2.62
CA LYS A 133 20.61 4.35 1.62
C LYS A 133 21.14 4.59 0.22
N ASN A 134 21.30 5.84 -0.21
CA ASN A 134 21.53 6.18 -1.61
C ASN A 134 22.95 6.69 -1.90
N SER A 135 23.84 6.77 -0.90
CA SER A 135 25.19 7.37 -1.03
C SER A 135 25.19 8.81 -1.60
N VAL A 136 24.00 9.43 -1.74
CA VAL A 136 23.86 10.79 -2.23
C VAL A 136 24.04 11.74 -1.06
N ASN A 137 25.16 12.45 -1.05
CA ASN A 137 25.44 13.43 -0.01
C ASN A 137 25.07 14.84 -0.53
N THR A 138 23.85 15.26 -0.26
CA THR A 138 23.42 16.63 -0.56
C THR A 138 23.87 17.57 0.56
N ASN A 139 24.86 18.40 0.28
CA ASN A 139 25.43 19.34 1.26
C ASN A 139 24.72 20.68 1.29
N LEU A 140 23.78 20.91 0.37
CA LEU A 140 23.01 22.16 0.29
C LEU A 140 21.54 21.86 0.59
N LEU A 141 20.99 22.59 1.55
CA LEU A 141 19.56 22.64 1.85
C LEU A 141 19.11 24.09 1.79
N ILE A 142 18.17 24.37 0.89
CA ILE A 142 17.57 25.71 0.76
C ILE A 142 16.16 25.62 1.31
N ILE A 143 15.89 26.34 2.40
CA ILE A 143 14.57 26.40 3.02
C ILE A 143 13.99 27.77 2.67
N CYS A 144 12.92 27.79 1.88
CA CYS A 144 12.20 29.00 1.53
C CYS A 144 10.98 29.14 2.44
N LEU A 145 10.86 30.25 3.13
CA LEU A 145 9.71 30.62 3.96
C LEU A 145 9.42 29.68 5.14
N LEU A 146 10.18 29.86 6.21
CA LEU A 146 9.71 29.49 7.54
C LEU A 146 8.81 30.63 8.04
N TYR A 147 7.53 30.58 7.72
CA TYR A 147 6.57 31.52 8.27
C TYR A 147 6.33 31.17 9.74
N THR A 148 6.66 32.08 10.62
CA THR A 148 6.07 32.12 11.95
C THR A 148 4.82 33.01 11.85
N SER A 149 3.64 32.45 12.09
CA SER A 149 2.38 33.16 11.99
C SER A 149 2.16 34.23 13.07
N ASP A 150 3.12 34.41 13.97
CA ASP A 150 3.00 35.31 15.12
C ASP A 150 3.30 36.79 14.84
N ALA A 151 3.50 37.18 13.57
CA ALA A 151 3.77 38.56 13.19
C ALA A 151 2.53 39.35 12.74
N ALA A 152 1.32 38.81 12.89
CA ALA A 152 0.09 39.43 12.36
C ALA A 152 -0.87 39.98 13.42
N ASP A 153 -0.55 39.89 14.72
CA ASP A 153 -1.43 40.39 15.81
C ASP A 153 -0.72 41.42 16.73
N GLU A 154 -0.03 42.40 16.15
CA GLU A 154 0.27 43.69 16.79
C GLU A 154 -0.19 44.87 15.93
#